data_226ad1f9d78d6e3a3f3e648bd8102261
#
_entry.id   226ad1f9d78d6e3a3f3e648bd8102261
#
_cell.length_a   1.000
_cell.length_b   1.000
_cell.length_c   1.000
_cell.angle_alpha   90.00
_cell.angle_beta   90.00
_cell.angle_gamma   90.00
#
_symmetry.space_group_name_H-M   'P 1'
#
loop_
_entity.id
_entity.type
_entity.pdbx_description
1 polymer ?
#
loop_
_entity_poly.entity_id
_entity_poly.type
_entity_poly.pdbx_seq_one_letter_code
_entity_poly.pdbx_strand_id
1 'polypeptide(L)'
;MYTIYVYVLDTLADWELGHVASELNSGRFFKKDAPRVTLKTVSCSREPVITMGGMKIVPDCITDDIEVSEASVLLLPGADTWNDPRHRAVLEKADRLLSVGAAVCAICGATAALAGYGLLDNRLHTSN
;
A
#
# COMPACT_ATOMS: atom_id res chain seq x y z
N MET A 1 3.49 6.74 -17.03
CA MET A 1 3.85 5.55 -16.23
C MET A 1 3.42 5.74 -14.79
N TYR A 2 2.91 4.70 -14.17
CA TYR A 2 2.53 4.73 -12.76
C TYR A 2 3.40 3.76 -11.97
N THR A 3 3.78 4.15 -10.76
CA THR A 3 4.42 3.26 -9.79
C THR A 3 3.42 2.95 -8.67
N ILE A 4 3.15 1.68 -8.47
CA ILE A 4 2.26 1.20 -7.43
C ILE A 4 3.12 0.62 -6.30
N TYR A 5 3.07 1.27 -5.16
CA TYR A 5 3.75 0.83 -3.95
C TYR A 5 2.78 0.02 -3.11
N VAL A 6 3.08 -1.25 -2.95
CA VAL A 6 2.31 -2.17 -2.11
C VAL A 6 3.00 -2.27 -0.76
N TYR A 7 2.39 -1.69 0.26
CA TYR A 7 2.96 -1.77 1.60
C TYR A 7 2.83 -3.19 2.15
N VAL A 8 3.95 -3.76 2.58
CA VAL A 8 3.99 -5.08 3.18
C VAL A 8 4.44 -4.97 4.64
N LEU A 9 3.75 -5.69 5.50
CA LEU A 9 3.98 -5.70 6.93
C LEU A 9 3.64 -7.08 7.49
N ASP A 10 4.15 -7.39 8.68
CA ASP A 10 3.86 -8.66 9.32
C ASP A 10 2.35 -8.85 9.49
N THR A 11 1.89 -10.05 9.30
CA THR A 11 0.48 -10.45 9.39
C THR A 11 -0.42 -9.90 8.29
N LEU A 12 0.11 -9.33 7.21
CA LEU A 12 -0.75 -8.87 6.12
C LEU A 12 -1.62 -10.01 5.58
N ALA A 13 -2.84 -9.67 5.19
CA ALA A 13 -3.80 -10.61 4.63
C ALA A 13 -3.46 -10.93 3.17
N ASP A 14 -2.90 -12.13 2.93
CA ASP A 14 -2.42 -12.55 1.61
C ASP A 14 -3.46 -12.42 0.52
N TRP A 15 -4.71 -12.78 0.82
CA TRP A 15 -5.81 -12.78 -0.16
C TRP A 15 -6.19 -11.38 -0.64
N GLU A 16 -5.95 -10.33 0.14
CA GLU A 16 -6.34 -8.97 -0.22
C GLU A 16 -5.45 -8.38 -1.32
N LEU A 17 -4.18 -8.74 -1.35
CA LEU A 17 -3.22 -8.22 -2.32
C LEU A 17 -3.01 -9.12 -3.52
N GLY A 18 -3.19 -10.43 -3.35
CA GLY A 18 -2.79 -11.42 -4.35
C GLY A 18 -3.41 -11.15 -5.72
N HIS A 19 -4.71 -10.90 -5.76
CA HIS A 19 -5.42 -10.68 -7.02
C HIS A 19 -5.02 -9.37 -7.70
N VAL A 20 -5.10 -8.27 -6.96
CA VAL A 20 -4.80 -6.95 -7.51
C VAL A 20 -3.34 -6.82 -7.94
N ALA A 21 -2.40 -7.35 -7.16
CA ALA A 21 -1.00 -7.34 -7.52
C ALA A 21 -0.73 -8.15 -8.80
N SER A 22 -1.35 -9.32 -8.94
CA SER A 22 -1.23 -10.15 -10.14
C SER A 22 -1.73 -9.43 -11.38
N GLU A 23 -2.89 -8.79 -11.31
CA GLU A 23 -3.48 -8.09 -12.46
C GLU A 23 -2.68 -6.85 -12.84
N LEU A 24 -2.26 -6.06 -11.86
CA LEU A 24 -1.51 -4.84 -12.11
C LEU A 24 -0.11 -5.12 -12.65
N ASN A 25 0.58 -6.10 -12.10
CA ASN A 25 1.94 -6.42 -12.54
C ASN A 25 1.97 -7.12 -13.91
N SER A 26 1.03 -8.04 -14.16
CA SER A 26 0.98 -8.74 -15.45
C SER A 26 0.44 -7.89 -16.59
N GLY A 27 -0.47 -6.98 -16.28
CA GLY A 27 -1.14 -6.13 -17.28
C GLY A 27 -1.97 -6.92 -18.31
N ARG A 28 -2.22 -8.21 -18.08
CA ARG A 28 -2.81 -9.12 -19.08
C ARG A 28 -4.19 -8.72 -19.58
N PHE A 29 -4.93 -7.97 -18.77
CA PHE A 29 -6.25 -7.44 -19.14
C PHE A 29 -6.26 -5.93 -19.40
N PHE A 30 -5.08 -5.32 -19.45
CA PHE A 30 -5.00 -3.90 -19.76
C PHE A 30 -5.38 -3.63 -21.21
N LYS A 31 -5.98 -2.47 -21.44
CA LYS A 31 -6.19 -1.98 -22.79
C LYS A 31 -4.85 -1.80 -23.51
N LYS A 32 -4.85 -1.94 -24.83
CA LYS A 32 -3.62 -1.90 -25.64
C LYS A 32 -2.81 -0.61 -25.46
N ASP A 33 -3.48 0.49 -25.18
CA ASP A 33 -2.93 1.83 -25.00
C ASP A 33 -2.84 2.27 -23.54
N ALA A 34 -3.01 1.34 -22.59
CA ALA A 34 -2.95 1.64 -21.18
C ALA A 34 -1.55 2.14 -20.77
N PRO A 35 -1.46 3.05 -19.79
CA PRO A 35 -0.17 3.46 -19.23
C PRO A 35 0.62 2.28 -18.68
N ARG A 36 1.94 2.37 -18.69
CA ARG A 36 2.79 1.39 -18.02
C ARG A 36 2.61 1.48 -16.51
N VAL A 37 2.65 0.33 -15.88
CA VAL A 37 2.57 0.17 -14.43
C VAL A 37 3.80 -0.60 -13.94
N THR A 38 4.45 -0.09 -12.91
CA THR A 38 5.48 -0.80 -12.17
C THR A 38 4.99 -1.03 -10.76
N LEU A 39 5.05 -2.27 -10.29
CA LEU A 39 4.67 -2.62 -8.93
C LEU A 39 5.93 -2.85 -8.09
N LYS A 40 5.98 -2.24 -6.91
CA LYS A 40 7.06 -2.41 -5.93
C LYS A 40 6.48 -2.71 -4.57
N THR A 41 7.04 -3.69 -3.88
CA THR A 41 6.76 -3.89 -2.46
C THR A 41 7.58 -2.90 -1.63
N VAL A 42 6.95 -2.32 -0.62
CA VAL A 42 7.58 -1.34 0.27
C VAL A 42 7.26 -1.69 1.72
N SER A 43 8.21 -1.50 2.63
CA SER A 43 7.99 -1.73 4.06
C SER A 43 8.66 -0.65 4.91
N CYS A 44 8.47 -0.73 6.22
CA CYS A 44 9.12 0.21 7.16
C CYS A 44 10.63 -0.03 7.30
N SER A 45 11.11 -1.20 6.90
CA SER A 45 12.53 -1.55 6.89
C SER A 45 12.81 -2.53 5.75
N ARG A 46 14.08 -2.85 5.53
CA ARG A 46 14.51 -3.84 4.52
C ARG A 46 14.37 -5.28 5.00
N GLU A 47 14.03 -5.49 6.27
CA GLU A 47 13.85 -6.82 6.82
C GLU A 47 12.65 -7.52 6.18
N PRO A 48 12.72 -8.85 5.95
CA PRO A 48 11.59 -9.60 5.46
C PRO A 48 10.39 -9.50 6.41
N VAL A 49 9.20 -9.47 5.84
CA VAL A 49 7.95 -9.58 6.59
C VAL A 49 7.35 -10.97 6.40
N ILE A 50 6.55 -11.41 7.36
CA ILE A 50 5.85 -12.69 7.29
C ILE A 50 4.36 -12.41 7.22
N THR A 51 3.71 -12.89 6.16
CA THR A 51 2.28 -12.71 5.94
C THR A 51 1.46 -13.53 6.92
N MET A 52 0.16 -13.28 6.97
CA MET A 52 -0.78 -14.09 7.75
C MET A 52 -0.75 -15.57 7.32
N GLY A 53 -0.55 -15.83 6.03
CA GLY A 53 -0.39 -17.17 5.48
C GLY A 53 0.99 -17.80 5.69
N GLY A 54 1.92 -17.11 6.37
CA GLY A 54 3.26 -17.63 6.64
C GLY A 54 4.27 -17.43 5.50
N MET A 55 3.93 -16.65 4.47
CA MET A 55 4.86 -16.37 3.39
C MET A 55 5.83 -15.26 3.79
N LYS A 56 7.10 -15.44 3.42
CA LYS A 56 8.13 -14.43 3.65
C LYS A 56 8.25 -13.52 2.43
N ILE A 57 8.13 -12.22 2.64
CA ILE A 57 8.29 -11.21 1.59
C ILE A 57 9.48 -10.35 1.92
N VAL A 58 10.45 -10.26 1.01
CA VAL A 58 11.54 -9.30 1.06
C VAL A 58 11.08 -8.05 0.31
N PRO A 59 10.92 -6.88 0.98
CA PRO A 59 10.46 -5.69 0.29
C PRO A 59 11.49 -5.18 -0.72
N ASP A 60 11.01 -4.62 -1.83
CA ASP A 60 11.87 -4.01 -2.86
C ASP A 60 12.51 -2.71 -2.37
N CYS A 61 11.81 -1.97 -1.53
CA CYS A 61 12.25 -0.67 -1.04
C CYS A 61 11.65 -0.35 0.34
N ILE A 62 12.03 0.77 0.92
CA ILE A 62 11.50 1.24 2.20
C ILE A 62 10.60 2.47 2.01
N THR A 63 9.86 2.83 3.05
CA THR A 63 8.91 3.94 3.02
C THR A 63 9.52 5.26 2.51
N ASP A 64 10.77 5.53 2.83
CA ASP A 64 11.46 6.75 2.39
C ASP A 64 11.65 6.79 0.87
N ASP A 65 11.74 5.64 0.22
CA ASP A 65 11.94 5.52 -1.22
C ASP A 65 10.67 5.77 -2.03
N ILE A 66 9.51 5.92 -1.38
CA ILE A 66 8.25 6.23 -2.08
C ILE A 66 8.35 7.64 -2.67
N GLU A 67 8.24 7.72 -3.98
CA GLU A 67 8.22 9.00 -4.68
C GLU A 67 6.87 9.70 -4.48
N VAL A 68 6.91 10.93 -3.99
CA VAL A 68 5.70 11.75 -3.81
C VAL A 68 5.38 12.44 -5.13
N SER A 69 4.49 11.85 -5.90
CA SER A 69 4.14 12.25 -7.26
C SER A 69 2.70 11.84 -7.56
N GLU A 70 2.01 12.57 -8.43
CA GLU A 70 0.69 12.19 -8.94
C GLU A 70 0.67 10.82 -9.63
N ALA A 71 1.82 10.37 -10.14
CA ALA A 71 1.97 9.07 -10.79
C ALA A 71 2.24 7.92 -9.80
N SER A 72 2.27 8.19 -8.51
CA SER A 72 2.41 7.18 -7.46
C SER A 72 1.05 6.74 -6.95
N VAL A 73 0.93 5.45 -6.67
CA VAL A 73 -0.23 4.85 -6.00
C VAL A 73 0.27 4.08 -4.80
N LEU A 74 -0.31 4.31 -3.63
CA LEU A 74 0.02 3.55 -2.43
C LEU A 74 -1.14 2.62 -2.09
N LEU A 75 -0.86 1.33 -1.96
CA LEU A 75 -1.82 0.28 -1.62
C LEU A 75 -1.48 -0.30 -0.25
N LEU A 76 -2.40 -0.17 0.69
CA LEU A 76 -2.26 -0.59 2.08
C LEU A 76 -3.18 -1.77 2.38
N PRO A 77 -2.65 -2.96 2.69
CA PRO A 77 -3.46 -4.14 3.01
C PRO A 77 -3.90 -4.15 4.47
N GLY A 78 -4.91 -4.96 4.78
CA GLY A 78 -5.24 -5.32 6.16
C GLY A 78 -4.13 -6.16 6.79
N ALA A 79 -3.93 -5.97 8.07
CA ALA A 79 -2.98 -6.71 8.89
C ALA A 79 -3.30 -6.53 10.37
N ASP A 80 -2.78 -7.42 11.21
CA ASP A 80 -2.98 -7.33 12.66
C ASP A 80 -1.98 -6.40 13.34
N THR A 81 -0.92 -5.98 12.65
CA THR A 81 0.19 -5.21 13.23
C THR A 81 0.16 -3.72 12.92
N TRP A 82 -0.95 -3.18 12.41
CA TRP A 82 -1.06 -1.76 12.05
C TRP A 82 -0.84 -0.79 13.22
N ASN A 83 -1.02 -1.24 14.47
CA ASN A 83 -0.78 -0.45 15.67
C ASN A 83 0.71 -0.34 16.06
N ASP A 84 1.61 -1.03 15.36
CA ASP A 84 3.05 -0.87 15.58
C ASP A 84 3.47 0.55 15.16
N PRO A 85 4.16 1.31 16.04
CA PRO A 85 4.59 2.68 15.74
C PRO A 85 5.44 2.83 14.50
N ARG A 86 6.12 1.77 14.04
CA ARG A 86 6.93 1.79 12.82
C ARG A 86 6.10 2.07 11.55
N HIS A 87 4.79 1.79 11.58
CA HIS A 87 3.91 2.04 10.43
C HIS A 87 3.46 3.49 10.33
N ARG A 88 3.77 4.33 11.31
CA ARG A 88 3.45 5.75 11.25
C ARG A 88 4.09 6.44 10.03
N ALA A 89 5.31 6.06 9.68
CA ALA A 89 6.02 6.66 8.55
C ALA A 89 5.28 6.49 7.22
N VAL A 90 4.67 5.32 6.96
CA VAL A 90 3.89 5.12 5.73
C VAL A 90 2.57 5.92 5.76
N LEU A 91 1.97 6.13 6.92
CA LEU A 91 0.78 6.97 7.06
C LEU A 91 1.10 8.45 6.81
N GLU A 92 2.25 8.92 7.26
CA GLU A 92 2.75 10.26 6.91
C GLU A 92 3.01 10.39 5.40
N LYS A 93 3.56 9.36 4.80
CA LYS A 93 3.77 9.32 3.35
C LYS A 93 2.44 9.33 2.59
N ALA A 94 1.42 8.61 3.10
CA ALA A 94 0.07 8.62 2.54
C ALA A 94 -0.52 10.04 2.53
N ASP A 95 -0.38 10.77 3.63
CA ASP A 95 -0.83 12.16 3.72
C ASP A 95 -0.15 13.05 2.67
N ARG A 96 1.16 12.92 2.51
CA ARG A 96 1.92 13.65 1.50
C ARG A 96 1.50 13.30 0.08
N LEU A 97 1.25 12.02 -0.20
CA LEU A 97 0.76 11.56 -1.50
C LEU A 97 -0.61 12.15 -1.83
N LEU A 98 -1.53 12.13 -0.86
CA LEU A 98 -2.86 12.74 -1.04
C LEU A 98 -2.76 14.24 -1.31
N SER A 99 -1.82 14.93 -0.70
CA SER A 99 -1.64 16.39 -0.88
C SER A 99 -1.19 16.77 -2.29
N VAL A 100 -0.58 15.85 -3.04
CA VAL A 100 -0.17 16.07 -4.44
C VAL A 100 -1.14 15.42 -5.44
N GLY A 101 -2.29 14.92 -5.00
CA GLY A 101 -3.29 14.32 -5.87
C GLY A 101 -3.03 12.87 -6.24
N ALA A 102 -2.07 12.20 -5.60
CA ALA A 102 -1.83 10.77 -5.78
C ALA A 102 -2.94 9.93 -5.14
N ALA A 103 -3.04 8.67 -5.54
CA ALA A 103 -4.02 7.74 -4.99
C ALA A 103 -3.45 6.95 -3.81
N VAL A 104 -4.23 6.87 -2.74
CA VAL A 104 -3.98 5.98 -1.60
C VAL A 104 -5.18 5.04 -1.46
N CYS A 105 -4.92 3.75 -1.49
CA CYS A 105 -5.92 2.70 -1.39
C CYS A 105 -5.69 1.92 -0.09
N ALA A 106 -6.73 1.70 0.68
CA ALA A 106 -6.65 0.95 1.92
C ALA A 106 -7.74 -0.13 1.98
N ILE A 107 -7.37 -1.27 2.50
CA ILE A 107 -8.25 -2.44 2.61
C ILE A 107 -8.31 -2.87 4.08
N CYS A 108 -9.51 -3.19 4.57
CA CYS A 108 -9.72 -3.80 5.88
C CYS A 108 -9.04 -3.00 7.02
N GLY A 109 -8.18 -3.60 7.81
CA GLY A 109 -7.49 -2.94 8.93
C GLY A 109 -6.66 -1.71 8.58
N ALA A 110 -6.21 -1.59 7.33
CA ALA A 110 -5.52 -0.38 6.86
C ALA A 110 -6.45 0.85 6.86
N THR A 111 -7.75 0.66 6.63
CA THR A 111 -8.74 1.74 6.73
C THR A 111 -8.79 2.30 8.15
N ALA A 112 -8.75 1.42 9.16
CA ALA A 112 -8.68 1.83 10.55
C ALA A 112 -7.38 2.59 10.87
N ALA A 113 -6.26 2.18 10.28
CA ALA A 113 -4.98 2.89 10.42
C ALA A 113 -5.04 4.31 9.84
N LEU A 114 -5.63 4.48 8.64
CA LEU A 114 -5.86 5.80 8.05
C LEU A 114 -6.77 6.67 8.92
N ALA A 115 -7.84 6.08 9.46
CA ALA A 115 -8.78 6.77 10.35
C ALA A 115 -8.07 7.24 11.63
N GLY A 116 -7.26 6.37 12.23
CA GLY A 116 -6.49 6.70 13.43
C GLY A 116 -5.47 7.81 13.22
N TYR A 117 -4.97 7.97 12.02
CA TYR A 117 -4.08 9.07 11.64
C TYR A 117 -4.84 10.37 11.33
N GLY A 118 -6.16 10.32 11.18
CA GLY A 118 -7.01 11.48 10.86
C GLY A 118 -7.27 11.70 9.38
N LEU A 119 -6.81 10.82 8.50
CA LEU A 119 -6.93 11.00 7.05
C LEU A 119 -8.36 10.78 6.52
N LEU A 120 -9.25 10.19 7.31
CA LEU A 120 -10.64 9.93 6.92
C LEU A 120 -11.64 10.89 7.54
N ASP A 121 -11.20 11.85 8.37
CA ASP A 121 -12.09 12.72 9.15
C ASP A 121 -13.07 13.52 8.27
N ASN A 122 -12.65 13.92 7.08
CA ASN A 122 -13.44 14.71 6.13
C ASN A 122 -13.73 13.95 4.83
N ARG A 123 -13.73 12.61 4.85
CA ARG A 123 -13.92 11.76 3.68
C ARG A 123 -15.05 10.77 3.92
N LEU A 124 -15.84 10.50 2.89
CA LEU A 124 -16.75 9.35 2.90
C LEU A 124 -15.91 8.07 2.79
N HIS A 125 -16.17 7.12 3.66
CA HIS A 125 -15.45 5.85 3.68
C HIS A 125 -16.32 4.72 4.26
N THR A 126 -15.87 3.50 4.01
CA THR A 126 -16.40 2.30 4.67
C THR A 126 -15.25 1.59 5.36
N SER A 127 -15.57 0.92 6.46
CA SER A 127 -14.62 0.03 7.15
C SER A 127 -15.37 -1.09 7.83
N ASN A 128 -14.67 -2.11 8.25
CA ASN A 128 -15.20 -3.22 9.02
C ASN A 128 -15.15 -2.93 10.51
#